data_c6feaaba76da00c3c4f2fc868da93ad5
#
_entry.id   c6feaaba76da00c3c4f2fc868da93ad5
#
_cell.length_a   1.000
_cell.length_b   1.000
_cell.length_c   1.000
_cell.angle_alpha   90.00
_cell.angle_beta   90.00
_cell.angle_gamma   90.00
#
_symmetry.space_group_name_H-M   'P 1'
#
loop_
_entity.id
_entity.type
_entity.pdbx_description
1 polymer ?
#
loop_
_entity_poly.entity_id
_entity_poly.type
_entity_poly.pdbx_seq_one_letter_code
_entity_poly.pdbx_strand_id
1 'polypeptide(L)'
;QTCALPISRCFRFLEQSVKQSTARHLIVATHHVPSFELMAPEFKGSPLNGAFTVELGGFIADSPIEYWIYGHSHRNINKVIGNTRCICNQLGYVFSNEHTSFDKEAHISI
;
A
#
# COMPACT_ATOMS: atom_id res chain seq x y z
N GLN A 1 5.70 -20.23 4.62
CA GLN A 1 6.85 -20.19 5.34
C GLN A 1 7.94 -19.49 4.65
N THR A 2 8.29 -19.92 3.48
CA THR A 2 9.33 -19.26 2.72
C THR A 2 8.95 -17.85 2.34
N CYS A 3 7.67 -17.49 2.36
CA CYS A 3 7.24 -16.12 2.03
C CYS A 3 7.54 -15.12 3.14
N ALA A 4 7.63 -15.59 4.38
CA ALA A 4 7.86 -14.67 5.50
C ALA A 4 9.23 -14.01 5.46
N LEU A 5 10.27 -14.74 5.04
CA LEU A 5 11.62 -14.19 4.98
C LEU A 5 11.77 -13.06 3.97
N PRO A 6 11.29 -13.22 2.72
CA PRO A 6 11.34 -12.10 1.77
C PRO A 6 10.57 -10.88 2.23
N ILE A 7 9.42 -11.06 2.85
CA ILE A 7 8.61 -9.94 3.38
C ILE A 7 9.39 -9.21 4.47
N SER A 8 10.01 -9.95 5.39
CA SER A 8 10.80 -9.35 6.46
C SER A 8 11.98 -8.57 5.94
N ARG A 9 12.66 -9.10 4.91
CA ARG A 9 13.80 -8.41 4.31
C ARG A 9 13.35 -7.13 3.62
N CYS A 10 12.25 -7.18 2.90
CA CYS A 10 11.71 -6.00 2.23
C CYS A 10 11.34 -4.94 3.24
N PHE A 11 10.73 -5.32 4.35
CA PHE A 11 10.36 -4.36 5.38
C PHE A 11 11.60 -3.74 6.02
N ARG A 12 12.64 -4.54 6.31
CA ARG A 12 13.87 -3.98 6.89
C ARG A 12 14.54 -2.99 5.96
N PHE A 13 14.60 -3.33 4.67
CA PHE A 13 15.15 -2.42 3.68
C PHE A 13 14.38 -1.11 3.67
N LEU A 14 13.06 -1.21 3.65
CA LEU A 14 12.18 -0.05 3.64
C LEU A 14 12.37 0.81 4.88
N GLU A 15 12.37 0.17 6.04
CA GLU A 15 12.53 0.86 7.31
C GLU A 15 13.85 1.62 7.38
N GLN A 16 14.94 0.99 6.98
CA GLN A 16 16.25 1.62 6.97
C GLN A 16 16.31 2.76 5.96
N SER A 17 15.74 2.54 4.79
CA SER A 17 15.74 3.56 3.74
C SER A 17 15.01 4.82 4.20
N VAL A 18 13.87 4.64 4.86
CA VAL A 18 13.09 5.76 5.39
C VAL A 18 13.86 6.49 6.48
N LYS A 19 14.48 5.74 7.41
CA LYS A 19 15.22 6.35 8.50
C LYS A 19 16.44 7.12 8.05
N GLN A 20 17.09 6.64 7.00
CA GLN A 20 18.34 7.24 6.51
C GLN A 20 18.11 8.33 5.46
N SER A 21 16.90 8.47 4.97
CA SER A 21 16.62 9.44 3.92
C SER A 21 16.68 10.86 4.43
N THR A 22 17.31 11.73 3.63
CA THR A 22 17.32 13.17 3.86
C THR A 22 16.48 13.88 2.82
N ALA A 23 15.72 13.14 2.03
CA ALA A 23 14.91 13.71 0.97
C ALA A 23 13.80 14.59 1.54
N ARG A 24 13.48 15.66 0.81
CA ARG A 24 12.39 16.56 1.18
C ARG A 24 11.04 15.87 1.03
N HIS A 25 10.91 15.08 -0.02
CA HIS A 25 9.67 14.36 -0.32
C HIS A 25 9.99 12.88 -0.38
N LEU A 26 9.26 12.08 0.41
CA LEU A 26 9.49 10.65 0.50
C LEU A 26 8.24 9.93 0.04
N ILE A 27 8.39 9.13 -1.01
CA ILE A 27 7.29 8.38 -1.60
C ILE A 27 7.68 6.91 -1.61
N VAL A 28 6.79 6.06 -1.13
CA VAL A 28 6.99 4.62 -1.11
C VAL A 28 6.00 3.97 -2.04
N ALA A 29 6.46 3.00 -2.81
CA ALA A 29 5.59 2.21 -3.69
C ALA A 29 5.81 0.74 -3.38
N THR A 30 4.72 0.02 -3.14
CA THR A 30 4.75 -1.41 -2.89
C THR A 30 3.69 -2.10 -3.74
N HIS A 31 3.88 -3.40 -3.99
CA HIS A 31 2.86 -4.17 -4.69
C HIS A 31 1.70 -4.49 -3.75
N HIS A 32 2.00 -4.99 -2.56
CA HIS A 32 0.96 -5.42 -1.63
C HIS A 32 0.37 -4.26 -0.84
N VAL A 33 -0.84 -4.49 -0.34
CA VAL A 33 -1.56 -3.52 0.49
C VAL A 33 -0.81 -3.37 1.82
N PRO A 34 -0.44 -2.14 2.22
CA PRO A 34 0.43 -1.96 3.38
C PRO A 34 -0.27 -1.96 4.75
N SER A 35 -1.59 -2.04 4.80
CA SER A 35 -2.31 -2.06 6.06
C SER A 35 -3.70 -2.64 5.88
N PHE A 36 -4.20 -3.31 6.90
CA PHE A 36 -5.57 -3.81 6.89
C PHE A 36 -6.59 -2.68 6.80
N GLU A 37 -6.21 -1.45 7.15
CA GLU A 37 -7.09 -0.30 7.00
C GLU A 37 -7.41 0.00 5.54
N LEU A 38 -6.59 -0.48 4.62
CA LEU A 38 -6.76 -0.26 3.18
C LEU A 38 -7.35 -1.47 2.48
N MET A 39 -7.79 -2.45 3.25
CA MET A 39 -8.39 -3.67 2.71
C MET A 39 -9.83 -3.41 2.31
N ALA A 40 -10.24 -3.94 1.17
CA ALA A 40 -11.62 -3.86 0.75
C ALA A 40 -12.51 -4.62 1.75
N PRO A 41 -13.70 -4.08 2.08
CA PRO A 41 -14.55 -4.70 3.08
C PRO A 41 -14.89 -6.16 2.79
N GLU A 42 -15.03 -6.53 1.52
CA GLU A 42 -15.38 -7.90 1.15
C GLU A 42 -14.27 -8.91 1.46
N PHE A 43 -13.03 -8.45 1.67
CA PHE A 43 -11.91 -9.33 1.99
C PHE A 43 -11.59 -9.37 3.48
N LYS A 44 -12.21 -8.54 4.28
CA LYS A 44 -11.99 -8.55 5.73
C LYS A 44 -12.54 -9.85 6.30
N GLY A 45 -11.71 -10.54 7.07
CA GLY A 45 -12.09 -11.84 7.63
C GLY A 45 -11.78 -13.01 6.72
N SER A 46 -11.33 -12.76 5.49
CA SER A 46 -10.94 -13.84 4.58
C SER A 46 -9.64 -14.50 5.06
N PRO A 47 -9.52 -15.83 4.94
CA PRO A 47 -8.25 -16.49 5.27
C PRO A 47 -7.12 -16.11 4.33
N LEU A 48 -7.42 -15.43 3.22
CA LEU A 48 -6.41 -14.99 2.26
C LEU A 48 -5.87 -13.60 2.56
N ASN A 49 -6.27 -12.99 3.69
CA ASN A 49 -5.83 -11.65 4.03
C ASN A 49 -4.31 -11.49 4.00
N GLY A 50 -3.58 -12.47 4.51
CA GLY A 50 -2.13 -12.43 4.52
C GLY A 50 -1.49 -12.45 3.15
N ALA A 51 -2.24 -12.88 2.10
CA ALA A 51 -1.74 -12.89 0.74
C ALA A 51 -1.88 -11.51 0.07
N PHE A 52 -2.77 -10.66 0.59
CA PHE A 52 -3.04 -9.36 -0.02
C PHE A 52 -2.46 -8.20 0.78
N THR A 53 -2.29 -8.36 2.07
CA THR A 53 -2.04 -7.23 2.97
C THR A 53 -0.97 -7.55 4.00
N VAL A 54 -0.10 -6.61 4.22
CA VAL A 54 0.88 -6.63 5.31
C VAL A 54 0.52 -5.50 6.27
N GLU A 55 0.56 -5.75 7.57
CA GLU A 55 0.13 -4.71 8.51
C GLU A 55 1.30 -3.82 8.90
N LEU A 56 1.41 -2.67 8.25
CA LEU A 56 2.44 -1.68 8.52
C LEU A 56 1.86 -0.34 8.96
N GLY A 57 0.60 -0.33 9.41
CA GLY A 57 -0.08 0.92 9.77
C GLY A 57 0.67 1.73 10.82
N GLY A 58 1.22 1.09 11.84
CA GLY A 58 1.99 1.79 12.87
C GLY A 58 3.26 2.43 12.31
N PHE A 59 3.98 1.69 11.48
CA PHE A 59 5.18 2.22 10.83
C PHE A 59 4.84 3.42 9.95
N ILE A 60 3.75 3.31 9.17
CA ILE A 60 3.32 4.39 8.30
C ILE A 60 2.96 5.63 9.11
N ALA A 61 2.17 5.43 10.16
CA ALA A 61 1.69 6.54 10.98
C ALA A 61 2.83 7.33 11.63
N ASP A 62 3.93 6.64 11.97
CA ASP A 62 5.08 7.27 12.63
C ASP A 62 6.14 7.75 11.65
N SER A 63 5.92 7.60 10.35
CA SER A 63 6.94 7.89 9.34
C SER A 63 6.76 9.27 8.74
N PRO A 64 7.82 9.83 8.10
CA PRO A 64 7.72 11.07 7.36
C PRO A 64 7.31 10.85 5.91
N ILE A 65 6.79 9.68 5.56
CA ILE A 65 6.39 9.35 4.20
C ILE A 65 5.21 10.22 3.80
N GLU A 66 5.29 10.83 2.63
CA GLU A 66 4.25 11.71 2.13
C GLU A 66 3.16 10.94 1.40
N TYR A 67 3.57 10.00 0.55
CA TYR A 67 2.64 9.17 -0.22
C TYR A 67 3.08 7.72 -0.16
N TRP A 68 2.12 6.82 -0.06
CA TRP A 68 2.34 5.39 -0.18
C TRP A 68 1.44 4.86 -1.29
N ILE A 69 2.05 4.37 -2.36
CA ILE A 69 1.34 3.87 -3.54
C ILE A 69 1.36 2.35 -3.49
N TYR A 70 0.21 1.72 -3.64
CA TYR A 70 0.11 0.27 -3.53
C TYR A 70 -0.83 -0.31 -4.59
N GLY A 71 -0.87 -1.65 -4.67
CA GLY A 71 -1.71 -2.34 -5.63
C GLY A 71 -2.21 -3.69 -5.13
N HIS A 72 -2.22 -4.68 -6.00
CA HIS A 72 -2.53 -6.08 -5.75
C HIS A 72 -4.00 -6.41 -5.46
N SER A 73 -4.70 -5.61 -4.69
CA SER A 73 -6.05 -5.95 -4.21
C SER A 73 -7.16 -5.75 -5.27
N HIS A 74 -6.85 -5.06 -6.37
CA HIS A 74 -7.80 -4.72 -7.44
C HIS A 74 -8.97 -3.88 -6.93
N ARG A 75 -8.82 -3.22 -5.80
CA ARG A 75 -9.81 -2.28 -5.26
C ARG A 75 -9.09 -0.99 -4.93
N ASN A 76 -9.68 0.12 -5.36
CA ASN A 76 -9.06 1.43 -5.17
C ASN A 76 -9.62 2.08 -3.90
N ILE A 77 -8.86 1.96 -2.83
CA ILE A 77 -9.18 2.55 -1.54
C ILE A 77 -8.07 3.52 -1.19
N ASN A 78 -8.43 4.78 -1.01
CA ASN A 78 -7.47 5.83 -0.67
C ASN A 78 -7.76 6.33 0.73
N LYS A 79 -6.72 6.45 1.55
CA LYS A 79 -6.89 6.82 2.95
C LYS A 79 -5.63 7.46 3.49
N VAL A 80 -5.76 8.30 4.48
CA VAL A 80 -4.63 8.89 5.18
C VAL A 80 -4.36 8.09 6.45
N ILE A 81 -3.10 7.67 6.63
CA ILE A 81 -2.64 7.00 7.84
C ILE A 81 -1.55 7.87 8.42
N GLY A 82 -1.79 8.44 9.61
CA GLY A 82 -0.90 9.46 10.13
C GLY A 82 -0.89 10.66 9.21
N ASN A 83 0.27 11.00 8.67
CA ASN A 83 0.40 12.08 7.69
C ASN A 83 0.65 11.54 6.28
N THR A 84 0.56 10.24 6.08
CA THR A 84 0.83 9.59 4.80
C THR A 84 -0.46 9.37 4.03
N ARG A 85 -0.50 9.83 2.78
CA ARG A 85 -1.61 9.53 1.89
C ARG A 85 -1.34 8.20 1.22
N CYS A 86 -2.17 7.21 1.55
CA CYS A 86 -2.09 5.88 0.96
C CYS A 86 -3.05 5.82 -0.21
N ILE A 87 -2.51 5.62 -1.40
CA ILE A 87 -3.31 5.72 -2.62
C ILE A 87 -3.05 4.54 -3.54
N CYS A 88 -4.03 4.21 -4.33
CA CYS A 88 -3.90 3.23 -5.40
C CYS A 88 -4.80 3.61 -6.55
N ASN A 89 -4.43 3.15 -7.74
CA ASN A 89 -5.23 3.40 -8.94
C ASN A 89 -5.08 2.17 -9.82
N GLN A 90 -5.86 1.15 -9.52
CA GLN A 90 -5.73 -0.15 -10.14
C GLN A 90 -6.79 -0.33 -11.21
N LEU A 91 -6.40 -0.90 -12.34
CA LEU A 91 -7.33 -1.27 -13.37
C LEU A 91 -8.14 -2.50 -12.97
N GLY A 92 -7.47 -3.50 -12.40
CA GLY A 92 -8.12 -4.75 -12.06
C GLY A 92 -8.52 -5.55 -13.30
N TYR A 93 -9.45 -6.47 -13.12
CA TYR A 93 -9.98 -7.27 -14.22
C TYR A 93 -11.22 -6.61 -14.80
N VAL A 94 -11.16 -6.23 -16.07
CA VAL A 94 -12.28 -5.57 -16.73
C VAL A 94 -13.51 -6.47 -16.79
N PHE A 95 -13.28 -7.79 -17.02
CA PHE A 95 -14.39 -8.73 -17.08
C PHE A 95 -15.10 -8.92 -15.74
N SER A 96 -14.49 -8.49 -14.63
CA SER A 96 -15.10 -8.52 -13.31
C SER A 96 -15.55 -7.14 -12.85
N ASN A 97 -15.60 -6.18 -13.75
CA ASN A 97 -16.00 -4.80 -13.46
C ASN A 97 -15.12 -4.11 -12.41
N GLU A 98 -13.87 -4.52 -12.28
CA GLU A 98 -12.94 -3.94 -11.31
C GLU A 98 -12.37 -2.62 -11.79
N HIS A 99 -12.54 -2.30 -13.06
CA HIS A 99 -11.97 -1.12 -13.69
C HIS A 99 -12.76 0.16 -13.45
N THR A 100 -13.93 0.08 -12.82
CA THR A 100 -14.85 1.22 -12.77
C THR A 100 -14.30 2.42 -12.00
N SER A 101 -13.38 2.21 -11.07
CA SER A 101 -12.77 3.28 -10.30
C SER A 101 -11.39 3.70 -10.82
N PHE A 102 -10.92 3.08 -11.91
CA PHE A 102 -9.62 3.42 -12.47
C PHE A 102 -9.68 4.77 -13.19
N ASP A 103 -8.72 5.64 -12.90
CA ASP A 103 -8.61 6.94 -13.52
C ASP A 103 -7.27 7.03 -14.24
N LYS A 104 -7.31 7.02 -15.57
CA LYS A 104 -6.09 7.01 -16.38
C LYS A 104 -5.29 8.31 -16.27
N GLU A 105 -5.87 9.35 -15.68
CA GLU A 105 -5.22 10.64 -15.52
C GLU A 105 -4.83 10.92 -14.08
N ALA A 106 -4.94 9.91 -13.22
CA ALA A 106 -4.58 10.06 -11.82
C ALA A 106 -3.11 10.45 -11.66
N HIS A 107 -2.84 11.38 -10.77
CA HIS A 107 -1.47 11.84 -10.51
C HIS A 107 -1.37 12.38 -9.10
N ILE A 108 -0.14 12.55 -8.63
CA ILE A 108 0.12 13.20 -7.36
C ILE A 108 0.98 14.43 -7.64
N SER A 109 0.88 15.41 -6.77
CA SER A 109 1.69 16.64 -6.85
C SER A 109 2.62 16.69 -5.65
N ILE A 110 3.85 17.07 -5.89
CA ILE A 110 4.88 17.17 -4.86
C ILE A 110 5.28 18.63 -4.65
#